data_4eb00f2e5f92a80f4b661652f1cab5f0
#
_entry.id   4eb00f2e5f92a80f4b661652f1cab5f0
#
_cell.length_a   1.000
_cell.length_b   1.000
_cell.length_c   1.000
_cell.angle_alpha   90.00
_cell.angle_beta   90.00
_cell.angle_gamma   90.00
#
_symmetry.space_group_name_H-M   'P 1'
#
loop_
_entity.id
_entity.type
_entity.pdbx_description
1 polymer ?
#
loop_
_entity_poly.entity_id
_entity_poly.type
_entity_poly.pdbx_seq_one_letter_code
_entity_poly.pdbx_strand_id
1 'polypeptide(L)'
;MPTCIWAQSKRQQNNDKELLAKAIDYYQGSKYHEALLFFEQLNSRYVLNPRFKAYMAVCYYHDNNFKKTTETLDTLLHSLTVFAPREQAVYYFINAESHFQEQNYKQALTNFEQGLPLSDNKEKGYIYYRIGFCHLFNEEWKLALNAFEQSLKSYNDNNLPNIHEQQTLNMILGCQEKLKPTMEIAPDTLPQTPKSEGSKSSQSDVERQKEE
;
A
#
# COMPACT_ATOMS: atom_id res chain seq x y z
N MET A 1 26.01 -53.00 11.00
CA MET A 1 25.06 -52.64 9.91
C MET A 1 25.07 -51.11 9.61
N PRO A 2 26.16 -50.50 9.13
CA PRO A 2 26.16 -49.05 8.78
C PRO A 2 25.77 -48.75 7.34
N THR A 3 25.79 -49.74 6.44
CA THR A 3 25.56 -49.54 4.99
C THR A 3 24.14 -49.13 4.59
N CYS A 4 23.12 -49.52 5.34
CA CYS A 4 21.73 -49.13 5.05
C CYS A 4 21.42 -47.63 5.30
N ILE A 5 22.02 -47.02 6.33
CA ILE A 5 21.79 -45.61 6.69
C ILE A 5 22.39 -44.69 5.63
N TRP A 6 23.58 -45.00 5.11
CA TRP A 6 24.21 -44.23 4.04
C TRP A 6 23.48 -44.29 2.71
N ALA A 7 22.92 -45.46 2.35
CA ALA A 7 22.14 -45.62 1.14
C ALA A 7 20.78 -44.85 1.22
N GLN A 8 20.15 -44.87 2.37
CA GLN A 8 18.89 -44.10 2.61
C GLN A 8 19.14 -42.59 2.58
N SER A 9 20.24 -42.11 3.22
CA SER A 9 20.61 -40.70 3.19
C SER A 9 20.91 -40.22 1.77
N LYS A 10 21.61 -40.99 0.97
CA LYS A 10 21.94 -40.64 -0.42
C LYS A 10 20.71 -40.63 -1.33
N ARG A 11 19.79 -41.58 -1.13
CA ARG A 11 18.51 -41.63 -1.85
C ARG A 11 17.65 -40.42 -1.51
N GLN A 12 17.58 -40.03 -0.23
CA GLN A 12 16.85 -38.84 0.22
C GLN A 12 17.41 -37.55 -0.40
N GLN A 13 18.73 -37.39 -0.40
CA GLN A 13 19.41 -36.24 -1.03
C GLN A 13 19.12 -36.12 -2.53
N ASN A 14 19.07 -37.25 -3.25
CA ASN A 14 18.73 -37.25 -4.68
C ASN A 14 17.25 -36.84 -4.88
N ASN A 15 16.34 -37.37 -4.07
CA ASN A 15 14.94 -36.99 -4.13
C ASN A 15 14.74 -35.50 -3.82
N ASP A 16 15.45 -34.94 -2.83
CA ASP A 16 15.34 -33.52 -2.47
C ASP A 16 15.93 -32.59 -3.56
N LYS A 17 16.95 -33.02 -4.30
CA LYS A 17 17.45 -32.32 -5.51
C LYS A 17 16.40 -32.31 -6.62
N GLU A 18 15.71 -33.42 -6.84
CA GLU A 18 14.61 -33.49 -7.81
C GLU A 18 13.43 -32.59 -7.40
N LEU A 19 13.10 -32.55 -6.10
CA LEU A 19 12.08 -31.64 -5.57
C LEU A 19 12.46 -30.17 -5.80
N LEU A 20 13.72 -29.82 -5.55
CA LEU A 20 14.20 -28.44 -5.78
C LEU A 20 14.13 -28.09 -7.27
N ALA A 21 14.56 -28.99 -8.16
CA ALA A 21 14.45 -28.78 -9.60
C ALA A 21 12.99 -28.53 -10.02
N LYS A 22 12.06 -29.37 -9.56
CA LYS A 22 10.62 -29.16 -9.80
C LYS A 22 10.10 -27.83 -9.27
N ALA A 23 10.49 -27.46 -8.04
CA ALA A 23 10.11 -26.16 -7.45
C ALA A 23 10.54 -24.98 -8.34
N ILE A 24 11.77 -25.04 -8.85
CA ILE A 24 12.32 -24.01 -9.75
C ILE A 24 11.60 -24.02 -11.10
N ASP A 25 11.36 -25.18 -11.70
CA ASP A 25 10.67 -25.30 -12.97
C ASP A 25 9.23 -24.75 -12.89
N TYR A 26 8.49 -25.08 -11.83
CA TYR A 26 7.16 -24.52 -11.59
C TYR A 26 7.20 -23.01 -11.36
N TYR A 27 8.16 -22.51 -10.59
CA TYR A 27 8.36 -21.09 -10.36
C TYR A 27 8.63 -20.34 -11.68
N GLN A 28 9.54 -20.84 -12.49
CA GLN A 28 9.87 -20.27 -13.81
C GLN A 28 8.71 -20.34 -14.78
N GLY A 29 7.87 -21.37 -14.68
CA GLY A 29 6.63 -21.52 -15.42
C GLY A 29 5.46 -20.70 -14.87
N SER A 30 5.69 -19.80 -13.88
CA SER A 30 4.66 -19.00 -13.20
C SER A 30 3.55 -19.82 -12.52
N LYS A 31 3.82 -21.09 -12.22
CA LYS A 31 2.95 -21.98 -11.45
C LYS A 31 3.30 -21.87 -9.97
N TYR A 32 2.98 -20.71 -9.41
CA TYR A 32 3.47 -20.31 -8.08
C TYR A 32 2.93 -21.19 -6.96
N HIS A 33 1.67 -21.58 -7.04
CA HIS A 33 1.07 -22.49 -6.05
C HIS A 33 1.77 -23.85 -6.00
N GLU A 34 2.00 -24.48 -7.15
CA GLU A 34 2.70 -25.76 -7.24
C GLU A 34 4.16 -25.63 -6.79
N ALA A 35 4.84 -24.53 -7.19
CA ALA A 35 6.20 -24.25 -6.75
C ALA A 35 6.28 -24.15 -5.22
N LEU A 36 5.31 -23.49 -4.60
CA LEU A 36 5.25 -23.27 -3.17
C LEU A 36 5.17 -24.60 -2.39
N LEU A 37 4.37 -25.55 -2.84
CA LEU A 37 4.25 -26.87 -2.19
C LEU A 37 5.61 -27.56 -2.08
N PHE A 38 6.43 -27.52 -3.13
CA PHE A 38 7.76 -28.11 -3.13
C PHE A 38 8.76 -27.30 -2.29
N PHE A 39 8.74 -25.98 -2.37
CA PHE A 39 9.57 -25.13 -1.54
C PHE A 39 9.27 -25.29 -0.05
N GLU A 40 7.99 -25.33 0.36
CA GLU A 40 7.59 -25.55 1.77
C GLU A 40 8.06 -26.93 2.26
N GLN A 41 7.93 -27.96 1.43
CA GLN A 41 8.40 -29.29 1.75
C GLN A 41 9.93 -29.31 1.98
N LEU A 42 10.68 -28.56 1.18
CA LEU A 42 12.15 -28.44 1.35
C LEU A 42 12.47 -27.59 2.57
N ASN A 43 11.76 -26.47 2.77
CA ASN A 43 12.01 -25.56 3.88
C ASN A 43 11.68 -26.18 5.26
N SER A 44 10.82 -27.20 5.31
CA SER A 44 10.54 -27.97 6.53
C SER A 44 11.73 -28.84 6.97
N ARG A 45 12.67 -29.12 6.08
CA ARG A 45 13.82 -30.01 6.31
C ARG A 45 15.16 -29.27 6.31
N TYR A 46 15.23 -28.16 5.58
CA TYR A 46 16.46 -27.42 5.32
C TYR A 46 16.29 -25.93 5.54
N VAL A 47 17.34 -25.27 5.94
CA VAL A 47 17.42 -23.81 5.87
C VAL A 47 17.72 -23.44 4.41
N LEU A 48 16.72 -22.99 3.68
CA LEU A 48 16.89 -22.57 2.30
C LEU A 48 17.76 -21.30 2.23
N ASN A 49 18.55 -21.21 1.14
CA ASN A 49 19.32 -20.00 0.91
C ASN A 49 18.41 -18.80 0.59
N PRO A 50 18.91 -17.55 0.70
CA PRO A 50 18.11 -16.34 0.48
C PRO A 50 17.37 -16.31 -0.85
N ARG A 51 17.95 -16.84 -1.93
CA ARG A 51 17.30 -16.86 -3.26
C ARG A 51 16.03 -17.72 -3.26
N PHE A 52 16.09 -18.93 -2.71
CA PHE A 52 14.91 -19.80 -2.67
C PHE A 52 13.84 -19.30 -1.69
N LYS A 53 14.25 -18.66 -0.60
CA LYS A 53 13.33 -17.95 0.29
C LYS A 53 12.63 -16.79 -0.43
N ALA A 54 13.36 -16.02 -1.24
CA ALA A 54 12.76 -14.96 -2.04
C ALA A 54 11.78 -15.51 -3.09
N TYR A 55 12.10 -16.66 -3.73
CA TYR A 55 11.15 -17.34 -4.62
C TYR A 55 9.89 -17.81 -3.88
N MET A 56 10.04 -18.33 -2.66
CA MET A 56 8.88 -18.69 -1.82
C MET A 56 8.02 -17.46 -1.51
N ALA A 57 8.65 -16.32 -1.21
CA ALA A 57 7.90 -15.09 -0.94
C ALA A 57 7.10 -14.62 -2.17
N VAL A 58 7.66 -14.74 -3.39
CA VAL A 58 6.91 -14.50 -4.63
C VAL A 58 5.72 -15.45 -4.74
N CYS A 59 5.92 -16.72 -4.43
CA CYS A 59 4.83 -17.70 -4.45
C CYS A 59 3.74 -17.38 -3.42
N TYR A 60 4.12 -17.02 -2.19
CA TYR A 60 3.15 -16.58 -1.17
C TYR A 60 2.35 -15.34 -1.62
N TYR A 61 3.00 -14.37 -2.27
CA TYR A 61 2.35 -13.19 -2.81
C TYR A 61 1.27 -13.56 -3.84
N HIS A 62 1.59 -14.45 -4.77
CA HIS A 62 0.64 -14.90 -5.80
C HIS A 62 -0.48 -15.78 -5.22
N ASP A 63 -0.26 -16.43 -4.09
CA ASP A 63 -1.29 -17.14 -3.32
C ASP A 63 -2.08 -16.22 -2.37
N ASN A 64 -1.89 -14.88 -2.47
CA ASN A 64 -2.48 -13.87 -1.59
C ASN A 64 -2.15 -14.06 -0.10
N ASN A 65 -1.09 -14.78 0.21
CA ASN A 65 -0.60 -14.93 1.58
C ASN A 65 0.38 -13.80 1.92
N PHE A 66 -0.17 -12.58 2.00
CA PHE A 66 0.61 -11.36 2.17
C PHE A 66 1.43 -11.39 3.46
N LYS A 67 0.87 -11.94 4.54
CA LYS A 67 1.57 -12.08 5.81
C LYS A 67 2.85 -12.93 5.71
N LYS A 68 2.80 -14.10 5.07
CA LYS A 68 3.99 -14.91 4.87
C LYS A 68 4.98 -14.25 3.91
N THR A 69 4.50 -13.46 2.94
CA THR A 69 5.34 -12.68 2.05
C THR A 69 6.15 -11.66 2.85
N THR A 70 5.50 -10.82 3.68
CA THR A 70 6.16 -9.79 4.49
C THR A 70 7.10 -10.42 5.52
N GLU A 71 6.66 -11.43 6.28
CA GLU A 71 7.51 -12.16 7.24
C GLU A 71 8.78 -12.72 6.60
N THR A 72 8.71 -13.16 5.34
CA THR A 72 9.85 -13.72 4.62
C THR A 72 10.76 -12.63 4.08
N LEU A 73 10.20 -11.63 3.37
CA LEU A 73 11.00 -10.60 2.70
C LEU A 73 11.62 -9.60 3.66
N ASP A 74 10.95 -9.21 4.73
CA ASP A 74 11.50 -8.28 5.73
C ASP A 74 12.81 -8.83 6.33
N THR A 75 12.93 -10.14 6.48
CA THR A 75 14.17 -10.76 6.95
C THR A 75 15.27 -10.81 5.89
N LEU A 76 14.90 -10.67 4.60
CA LEU A 76 15.84 -10.82 3.48
C LEU A 76 16.27 -9.48 2.87
N LEU A 77 15.56 -8.38 3.10
CA LEU A 77 15.78 -7.10 2.42
C LEU A 77 17.25 -6.64 2.44
N HIS A 78 17.94 -6.81 3.58
CA HIS A 78 19.35 -6.45 3.71
C HIS A 78 20.29 -7.35 2.88
N SER A 79 19.87 -8.55 2.51
CA SER A 79 20.64 -9.48 1.69
C SER A 79 20.29 -9.44 0.20
N LEU A 80 19.27 -8.63 -0.19
CA LEU A 80 18.84 -8.52 -1.58
C LEU A 80 19.88 -7.86 -2.49
N THR A 81 20.84 -7.13 -1.93
CA THR A 81 21.90 -6.43 -2.70
C THR A 81 22.77 -7.35 -3.54
N VAL A 82 22.76 -8.67 -3.28
CA VAL A 82 23.47 -9.66 -4.09
C VAL A 82 22.71 -10.05 -5.38
N PHE A 83 21.45 -9.61 -5.52
CA PHE A 83 20.65 -9.88 -6.71
C PHE A 83 20.78 -8.74 -7.72
N ALA A 84 20.46 -9.03 -8.99
CA ALA A 84 20.42 -8.00 -10.01
C ALA A 84 19.39 -6.89 -9.64
N PRO A 85 19.63 -5.62 -9.99
CA PRO A 85 18.74 -4.51 -9.61
C PRO A 85 17.27 -4.74 -9.97
N ARG A 86 17.00 -5.28 -11.16
CA ARG A 86 15.64 -5.59 -11.60
C ARG A 86 14.98 -6.68 -10.74
N GLU A 87 15.75 -7.68 -10.29
CA GLU A 87 15.25 -8.72 -9.40
C GLU A 87 14.96 -8.15 -8.01
N GLN A 88 15.83 -7.27 -7.52
CA GLN A 88 15.58 -6.53 -6.27
C GLN A 88 14.29 -5.70 -6.34
N ALA A 89 14.05 -4.98 -7.46
CA ALA A 89 12.84 -4.19 -7.68
C ALA A 89 11.58 -5.04 -7.50
N VAL A 90 11.55 -6.25 -8.05
CA VAL A 90 10.41 -7.18 -7.89
C VAL A 90 10.17 -7.51 -6.43
N TYR A 91 11.22 -7.82 -5.66
CA TYR A 91 11.06 -8.18 -4.24
C TYR A 91 10.60 -6.98 -3.39
N TYR A 92 11.14 -5.79 -3.62
CA TYR A 92 10.65 -4.58 -2.98
C TYR A 92 9.18 -4.31 -3.33
N PHE A 93 8.82 -4.47 -4.59
CA PHE A 93 7.46 -4.25 -5.06
C PHE A 93 6.46 -5.20 -4.40
N ILE A 94 6.69 -6.52 -4.42
CA ILE A 94 5.76 -7.49 -3.82
C ILE A 94 5.69 -7.36 -2.30
N ASN A 95 6.80 -6.97 -1.65
CA ASN A 95 6.80 -6.68 -0.22
C ASN A 95 5.96 -5.44 0.11
N ALA A 96 6.14 -4.38 -0.68
CA ALA A 96 5.34 -3.17 -0.57
C ALA A 96 3.84 -3.43 -0.76
N GLU A 97 3.47 -4.15 -1.83
CA GLU A 97 2.08 -4.55 -2.08
C GLU A 97 1.51 -5.40 -0.94
N SER A 98 2.31 -6.33 -0.40
CA SER A 98 1.87 -7.17 0.71
C SER A 98 1.62 -6.35 1.97
N HIS A 99 2.53 -5.46 2.35
CA HIS A 99 2.33 -4.52 3.46
C HIS A 99 1.12 -3.61 3.22
N PHE A 100 0.90 -3.18 1.98
CA PHE A 100 -0.26 -2.37 1.63
C PHE A 100 -1.57 -3.13 1.85
N GLN A 101 -1.65 -4.41 1.46
CA GLN A 101 -2.81 -5.27 1.70
C GLN A 101 -3.05 -5.51 3.20
N GLU A 102 -1.99 -5.55 4.00
CA GLU A 102 -2.05 -5.62 5.46
C GLU A 102 -2.32 -4.27 6.14
N GLN A 103 -2.55 -3.19 5.36
CA GLN A 103 -2.78 -1.82 5.84
C GLN A 103 -1.56 -1.21 6.57
N ASN A 104 -0.39 -1.79 6.41
CA ASN A 104 0.88 -1.29 6.95
C ASN A 104 1.48 -0.26 5.98
N TYR A 105 0.77 0.86 5.76
CA TYR A 105 1.08 1.84 4.71
C TYR A 105 2.47 2.47 4.84
N LYS A 106 2.99 2.62 6.05
CA LYS A 106 4.36 3.15 6.28
C LYS A 106 5.43 2.17 5.77
N GLN A 107 5.27 0.88 6.04
CA GLN A 107 6.21 -0.12 5.53
C GLN A 107 6.06 -0.32 4.02
N ALA A 108 4.83 -0.29 3.50
CA ALA A 108 4.56 -0.30 2.08
C ALA A 108 5.28 0.86 1.38
N LEU A 109 5.13 2.09 1.89
CA LEU A 109 5.79 3.29 1.36
C LEU A 109 7.31 3.12 1.32
N THR A 110 7.94 2.70 2.44
CA THR A 110 9.38 2.48 2.50
C THR A 110 9.86 1.50 1.42
N ASN A 111 9.14 0.39 1.23
CA ASN A 111 9.52 -0.60 0.22
C ASN A 111 9.29 -0.09 -1.21
N PHE A 112 8.20 0.63 -1.48
CA PHE A 112 7.99 1.26 -2.80
C PHE A 112 9.10 2.26 -3.13
N GLU A 113 9.50 3.10 -2.18
CA GLU A 113 10.58 4.08 -2.36
C GLU A 113 11.94 3.41 -2.61
N GLN A 114 12.23 2.29 -1.95
CA GLN A 114 13.45 1.50 -2.20
C GLN A 114 13.43 0.82 -3.58
N GLY A 115 12.29 0.32 -4.02
CA GLY A 115 12.13 -0.34 -5.31
C GLY A 115 12.09 0.62 -6.50
N LEU A 116 11.59 1.85 -6.31
CA LEU A 116 11.36 2.82 -7.38
C LEU A 116 12.61 3.13 -8.24
N PRO A 117 13.80 3.41 -7.68
CA PRO A 117 15.01 3.67 -8.48
C PRO A 117 15.51 2.43 -9.23
N LEU A 118 15.15 1.23 -8.80
CA LEU A 118 15.55 -0.05 -9.39
C LEU A 118 14.57 -0.53 -10.47
N SER A 119 13.38 0.08 -10.53
CA SER A 119 12.31 -0.28 -11.44
C SER A 119 12.49 0.36 -12.81
N ASP A 120 11.97 -0.29 -13.85
CA ASP A 120 11.96 0.30 -15.18
C ASP A 120 10.90 1.40 -15.33
N ASN A 121 11.00 2.18 -16.41
CA ASN A 121 10.10 3.30 -16.63
C ASN A 121 8.64 2.89 -16.82
N LYS A 122 8.37 1.65 -17.20
CA LYS A 122 7.00 1.15 -17.39
C LYS A 122 6.31 0.91 -16.05
N GLU A 123 7.09 0.57 -15.03
CA GLU A 123 6.58 0.23 -13.70
C GLU A 123 6.41 1.47 -12.81
N LYS A 124 7.24 2.51 -13.04
CA LYS A 124 7.28 3.71 -12.18
C LYS A 124 5.93 4.41 -12.05
N GLY A 125 5.15 4.50 -13.12
CA GLY A 125 3.83 5.12 -13.07
C GLY A 125 2.91 4.45 -12.06
N TYR A 126 2.88 3.11 -12.07
CA TYR A 126 2.09 2.35 -11.11
C TYR A 126 2.64 2.44 -9.68
N ILE A 127 3.97 2.42 -9.51
CA ILE A 127 4.60 2.56 -8.18
C ILE A 127 4.25 3.92 -7.58
N TYR A 128 4.34 5.03 -8.34
CA TYR A 128 3.92 6.34 -7.86
C TYR A 128 2.42 6.39 -7.49
N TYR A 129 1.57 5.73 -8.27
CA TYR A 129 0.16 5.59 -7.94
C TYR A 129 -0.05 4.91 -6.59
N ARG A 130 0.69 3.83 -6.28
CA ARG A 130 0.64 3.12 -5.00
C ARG A 130 1.21 3.96 -3.85
N ILE A 131 2.31 4.68 -4.07
CA ILE A 131 2.89 5.65 -3.13
C ILE A 131 1.84 6.72 -2.78
N GLY A 132 1.12 7.23 -3.79
CA GLY A 132 0.02 8.18 -3.58
C GLY A 132 -1.03 7.66 -2.60
N PHE A 133 -1.43 6.40 -2.73
CA PHE A 133 -2.38 5.78 -1.79
C PHE A 133 -1.77 5.58 -0.39
N CYS A 134 -0.49 5.21 -0.28
CA CYS A 134 0.15 5.10 1.03
C CYS A 134 0.11 6.44 1.78
N HIS A 135 0.45 7.54 1.11
CA HIS A 135 0.35 8.88 1.69
C HIS A 135 -1.09 9.29 2.00
N LEU A 136 -2.03 8.95 1.10
CA LEU A 136 -3.45 9.26 1.29
C LEU A 136 -4.01 8.59 2.54
N PHE A 137 -3.71 7.31 2.77
CA PHE A 137 -4.14 6.58 3.96
C PHE A 137 -3.41 6.99 5.25
N ASN A 138 -2.23 7.64 5.12
CA ASN A 138 -1.55 8.31 6.22
C ASN A 138 -2.01 9.76 6.41
N GLU A 139 -3.02 10.25 5.67
CA GLU A 139 -3.54 11.63 5.69
C GLU A 139 -2.50 12.70 5.29
N GLU A 140 -1.47 12.31 4.56
CA GLU A 140 -0.38 13.16 4.07
C GLU A 140 -0.75 13.76 2.70
N TRP A 141 -1.82 14.57 2.65
CA TRP A 141 -2.49 15.04 1.43
C TRP A 141 -1.56 15.68 0.40
N LYS A 142 -0.59 16.47 0.85
CA LYS A 142 0.37 17.14 -0.04
C LYS A 142 1.32 16.15 -0.72
N LEU A 143 1.78 15.14 0.01
CA LEU A 143 2.65 14.09 -0.51
C LEU A 143 1.86 13.15 -1.43
N ALA A 144 0.62 12.83 -1.06
CA ALA A 144 -0.29 12.05 -1.90
C ALA A 144 -0.55 12.75 -3.24
N LEU A 145 -0.86 14.06 -3.22
CA LEU A 145 -1.04 14.87 -4.42
C LEU A 145 0.18 14.78 -5.34
N ASN A 146 1.38 15.05 -4.80
CA ASN A 146 2.62 14.98 -5.59
C ASN A 146 2.82 13.59 -6.21
N ALA A 147 2.63 12.52 -5.44
CA ALA A 147 2.82 11.16 -5.94
C ALA A 147 1.82 10.80 -7.06
N PHE A 148 0.55 11.20 -6.96
CA PHE A 148 -0.42 10.99 -8.03
C PHE A 148 -0.09 11.79 -9.29
N GLU A 149 0.42 13.03 -9.17
CA GLU A 149 0.90 13.83 -10.29
C GLU A 149 2.13 13.18 -10.97
N GLN A 150 3.07 12.64 -10.17
CA GLN A 150 4.22 11.88 -10.71
C GLN A 150 3.79 10.60 -11.42
N SER A 151 2.73 9.94 -10.95
CA SER A 151 2.13 8.79 -11.64
C SER A 151 1.67 9.17 -13.04
N LEU A 152 0.80 10.19 -13.19
CA LEU A 152 0.31 10.66 -14.47
C LEU A 152 1.47 11.06 -15.38
N LYS A 153 2.41 11.84 -14.86
CA LYS A 153 3.59 12.27 -15.59
C LYS A 153 4.40 11.09 -16.12
N SER A 154 4.65 10.07 -15.28
CA SER A 154 5.43 8.90 -15.66
C SER A 154 4.77 8.11 -16.81
N TYR A 155 3.44 7.97 -16.80
CA TYR A 155 2.72 7.34 -17.91
C TYR A 155 2.80 8.17 -19.18
N ASN A 156 2.61 9.49 -19.11
CA ASN A 156 2.66 10.40 -20.24
C ASN A 156 4.06 10.47 -20.88
N ASP A 157 5.10 10.66 -20.05
CA ASP A 157 6.49 10.77 -20.52
C ASP A 157 6.97 9.50 -21.25
N ASN A 158 6.43 8.35 -20.90
CA ASN A 158 6.76 7.07 -21.50
C ASN A 158 5.75 6.61 -22.57
N ASN A 159 4.73 7.42 -22.86
CA ASN A 159 3.66 7.11 -23.80
C ASN A 159 2.99 5.75 -23.54
N LEU A 160 2.71 5.47 -22.27
CA LEU A 160 2.13 4.21 -21.79
C LEU A 160 0.63 4.37 -21.50
N PRO A 161 -0.19 3.34 -21.76
CA PRO A 161 -1.59 3.36 -21.38
C PRO A 161 -1.72 3.38 -19.84
N ASN A 162 -2.51 4.31 -19.32
CA ASN A 162 -2.78 4.41 -17.89
C ASN A 162 -4.21 3.94 -17.59
N ILE A 163 -4.36 2.68 -17.17
CA ILE A 163 -5.66 2.11 -16.80
C ILE A 163 -6.26 2.73 -15.53
N HIS A 164 -5.45 3.46 -14.74
CA HIS A 164 -5.85 4.13 -13.52
C HIS A 164 -5.99 5.65 -13.68
N GLU A 165 -5.93 6.18 -14.90
CA GLU A 165 -5.89 7.63 -15.16
C GLU A 165 -7.06 8.36 -14.49
N GLN A 166 -8.28 7.94 -14.76
CA GLN A 166 -9.47 8.57 -14.18
C GLN A 166 -9.49 8.52 -12.66
N GLN A 167 -9.10 7.39 -12.08
CA GLN A 167 -9.01 7.24 -10.63
C GLN A 167 -7.92 8.17 -10.05
N THR A 168 -6.77 8.25 -10.70
CA THR A 168 -5.67 9.12 -10.29
C THR A 168 -6.09 10.59 -10.32
N LEU A 169 -6.79 11.02 -11.37
CA LEU A 169 -7.33 12.38 -11.47
C LEU A 169 -8.33 12.69 -10.34
N ASN A 170 -9.22 11.75 -10.01
CA ASN A 170 -10.14 11.91 -8.90
C ASN A 170 -9.42 12.02 -7.55
N MET A 171 -8.34 11.25 -7.34
CA MET A 171 -7.52 11.35 -6.12
C MET A 171 -6.80 12.70 -6.04
N ILE A 172 -6.28 13.21 -7.14
CA ILE A 172 -5.67 14.56 -7.22
C ILE A 172 -6.70 15.62 -6.78
N LEU A 173 -7.90 15.60 -7.34
CA LEU A 173 -8.97 16.54 -6.98
C LEU A 173 -9.32 16.44 -5.48
N GLY A 174 -9.44 15.22 -4.96
CA GLY A 174 -9.71 14.99 -3.54
C GLY A 174 -8.61 15.54 -2.62
N CYS A 175 -7.34 15.32 -2.99
CA CYS A 175 -6.21 15.87 -2.24
C CYS A 175 -6.20 17.41 -2.28
N GLN A 176 -6.45 18.02 -3.44
CA GLN A 176 -6.54 19.47 -3.60
C GLN A 176 -7.66 20.07 -2.75
N GLU A 177 -8.81 19.40 -2.67
CA GLU A 177 -9.92 19.81 -1.82
C GLU A 177 -9.56 19.82 -0.33
N LYS A 178 -8.87 18.76 0.14
CA LYS A 178 -8.36 18.66 1.51
C LYS A 178 -7.32 19.72 1.86
N LEU A 179 -6.59 20.21 0.86
CA LEU A 179 -5.55 21.23 1.03
C LEU A 179 -6.08 22.67 0.96
N LYS A 180 -7.33 22.88 0.57
CA LYS A 180 -7.95 24.21 0.59
C LYS A 180 -8.02 24.71 2.05
N PRO A 181 -7.68 25.98 2.31
CA PRO A 181 -7.87 26.55 3.64
C PRO A 181 -9.36 26.45 4.00
N THR A 182 -9.66 25.91 5.17
CA THR A 182 -11.00 25.97 5.73
C THR A 182 -11.34 27.44 5.92
N MET A 183 -12.28 27.99 5.12
CA MET A 183 -12.86 29.30 5.44
C MET A 183 -13.55 29.12 6.79
N GLU A 184 -12.97 29.66 7.86
CA GLU A 184 -13.70 29.88 9.08
C GLU A 184 -14.90 30.76 8.71
N ILE A 185 -16.10 30.17 8.73
CA ILE A 185 -17.35 30.95 8.70
C ILE A 185 -17.31 31.77 9.98
N ALA A 186 -16.95 33.05 9.85
CA ALA A 186 -17.08 33.99 10.97
C ALA A 186 -18.53 33.85 11.50
N PRO A 187 -18.70 33.69 12.81
CA PRO A 187 -20.06 33.60 13.33
C PRO A 187 -20.83 34.85 12.89
N ASP A 188 -21.91 34.63 12.14
CA ASP A 188 -22.81 35.67 11.70
C ASP A 188 -23.09 36.62 12.87
N THR A 189 -22.59 37.83 12.78
CA THR A 189 -23.01 38.92 13.65
C THR A 189 -24.50 39.18 13.31
N LEU A 190 -25.37 38.61 14.11
CA LEU A 190 -26.79 38.93 14.09
C LEU A 190 -26.93 40.46 14.05
N PRO A 191 -27.73 41.04 13.11
CA PRO A 191 -27.98 42.45 13.09
C PRO A 191 -28.70 42.85 14.39
N GLN A 192 -28.03 43.71 15.16
CA GLN A 192 -28.66 44.30 16.35
C GLN A 192 -29.84 45.10 15.92
N THR A 193 -31.03 44.70 16.36
CA THR A 193 -32.25 45.49 16.23
C THR A 193 -32.05 46.81 16.95
N PRO A 194 -32.41 47.98 16.33
CA PRO A 194 -32.26 49.29 16.97
C PRO A 194 -33.22 49.39 18.16
N LYS A 195 -32.66 49.74 19.33
CA LYS A 195 -33.43 50.09 20.51
C LYS A 195 -34.26 51.33 20.19
N SER A 196 -35.59 51.20 20.19
CA SER A 196 -36.53 52.34 20.16
C SER A 196 -36.40 53.11 21.48
N GLU A 197 -35.97 54.36 21.36
CA GLU A 197 -35.99 55.35 22.44
C GLU A 197 -37.42 55.64 22.89
N GLY A 198 -37.59 55.79 24.20
CA GLY A 198 -38.83 56.02 24.84
C GLY A 198 -39.41 57.43 24.60
N SER A 199 -40.70 57.52 24.53
CA SER A 199 -41.43 58.78 24.80
C SER A 199 -42.33 58.61 25.99
N LYS A 200 -42.11 59.49 26.94
CA LYS A 200 -42.92 59.72 28.16
C LYS A 200 -44.21 60.44 27.80
N SER A 201 -45.16 60.27 28.69
CA SER A 201 -46.38 61.09 29.05
C SER A 201 -47.68 60.40 28.65
N SER A 202 -48.75 60.40 29.42
CA SER A 202 -49.14 61.05 30.66
C SER A 202 -50.41 60.34 31.16
N GLN A 203 -50.67 60.47 32.42
CA GLN A 203 -51.88 60.04 33.17
C GLN A 203 -53.19 60.55 32.58
N SER A 204 -54.24 59.78 32.69
CA SER A 204 -55.54 60.18 33.32
C SER A 204 -56.49 59.00 33.25
N ASP A 205 -56.91 58.54 34.41
CA ASP A 205 -58.26 58.30 34.97
C ASP A 205 -59.39 57.85 34.02
N VAL A 206 -60.03 56.83 34.46
CA VAL A 206 -61.45 56.73 34.82
C VAL A 206 -61.98 55.31 34.65
N GLU A 207 -62.19 54.73 35.76
CA GLU A 207 -63.33 53.96 36.30
C GLU A 207 -64.34 53.25 35.38
N ARG A 208 -64.69 52.08 35.90
CA ARG A 208 -66.03 51.45 35.98
C ARG A 208 -66.53 50.66 34.77
N GLN A 209 -66.95 49.58 34.98
CA GLN A 209 -68.04 48.76 35.55
C GLN A 209 -68.13 47.48 34.71
N LYS A 210 -68.09 46.31 35.35
CA LYS A 210 -69.20 45.40 35.72
C LYS A 210 -69.93 44.70 34.56
N GLU A 211 -69.97 43.39 34.80
CA GLU A 211 -71.06 42.42 34.50
C GLU A 211 -71.34 42.14 33.02
N GLU A 212 -71.28 40.90 32.55
CA GLU A 212 -71.86 39.63 33.02
C GLU A 212 -70.93 38.45 32.68
#